data_15e2ec8725d8a04f5bba8651171121de
#
_entry.id   15e2ec8725d8a04f5bba8651171121de
#
_cell.length_a   1.000
_cell.length_b   1.000
_cell.length_c   1.000
_cell.angle_alpha   90.00
_cell.angle_beta   90.00
_cell.angle_gamma   90.00
#
_symmetry.space_group_name_H-M   'P 1'
#
loop_
_entity.id
_entity.type
_entity.pdbx_description
1 polymer ?
#
loop_
_entity_poly.entity_id
_entity_poly.type
_entity_poly.pdbx_seq_one_letter_code
_entity_poly.pdbx_strand_id
1 'polypeptide(L)'
;MVTETDLRLTDGRTLHVYDTGGADRLAVFWHHGTPNVGAPPAPLFAAADRLGLRWVSHDRPGYGGSTPVPGRDIASVATDVAAIADALGIARFAVLGHSGGGPHALACGALLPERVVAVVSGAGLAPYDAAGLDWFAGMVPSGVASLRAAAAGRAAKEAHEASGAAYDPGFTRADLAELHGDWSWFDSVVGPAVRAGPGGLIDDDLAYVAPWGFRPDQVTPPVLLLHGERDGIVPVAHGAWLARHCPDAELRRWPQDGHISVLRHAGSALEWLRRQADAAGERAPG
;
A
#
# COMPACT_ATOMS: atom_id res chain seq x y z
N MET A 1 -17.03 5.63 12.87
CA MET A 1 -17.70 5.91 11.56
C MET A 1 -16.62 6.50 10.67
N VAL A 2 -16.57 6.11 9.38
CA VAL A 2 -15.61 6.69 8.41
C VAL A 2 -16.25 7.95 7.84
N THR A 3 -15.53 9.06 7.85
CA THR A 3 -15.91 10.30 7.16
C THR A 3 -15.18 10.34 5.83
N GLU A 4 -15.88 10.70 4.77
CA GLU A 4 -15.33 10.89 3.44
C GLU A 4 -15.37 12.38 3.09
N THR A 5 -14.27 12.88 2.51
CA THR A 5 -14.14 14.31 2.19
C THR A 5 -13.30 14.49 0.94
N ASP A 6 -13.71 15.40 0.07
CA ASP A 6 -12.94 15.81 -1.10
C ASP A 6 -12.00 16.95 -0.72
N LEU A 7 -10.70 16.67 -0.64
CA LEU A 7 -9.66 17.65 -0.41
C LEU A 7 -9.22 18.29 -1.73
N ARG A 8 -9.42 19.59 -1.87
CA ARG A 8 -8.94 20.35 -3.01
C ARG A 8 -7.48 20.74 -2.79
N LEU A 9 -6.58 20.30 -3.66
CA LEU A 9 -5.16 20.66 -3.62
C LEU A 9 -4.88 22.00 -4.30
N THR A 10 -3.71 22.58 -4.00
CA THR A 10 -3.29 23.88 -4.58
C THR A 10 -3.01 23.82 -6.08
N ASP A 11 -2.71 22.63 -6.61
CA ASP A 11 -2.53 22.39 -8.05
C ASP A 11 -3.85 22.15 -8.80
N GLY A 12 -5.00 22.27 -8.11
CA GLY A 12 -6.34 22.11 -8.67
C GLY A 12 -6.87 20.68 -8.68
N ARG A 13 -6.07 19.68 -8.30
CA ARG A 13 -6.53 18.29 -8.14
C ARG A 13 -7.46 18.15 -6.94
N THR A 14 -8.25 17.10 -6.93
CA THR A 14 -9.04 16.64 -5.79
C THR A 14 -8.48 15.29 -5.33
N LEU A 15 -8.34 15.11 -4.02
CA LEU A 15 -8.12 13.80 -3.39
C LEU A 15 -9.36 13.44 -2.59
N HIS A 16 -9.93 12.26 -2.84
CA HIS A 16 -10.98 11.70 -2.02
C HIS A 16 -10.37 11.02 -0.79
N VAL A 17 -10.67 11.53 0.38
CA VAL A 17 -10.02 11.19 1.65
C VAL A 17 -11.01 10.51 2.58
N TYR A 18 -10.56 9.48 3.28
CA TYR A 18 -11.27 8.74 4.31
C TYR A 18 -10.60 8.97 5.67
N ASP A 19 -11.40 9.17 6.72
CA ASP A 19 -10.92 9.42 8.06
C ASP A 19 -11.86 8.82 9.10
N THR A 20 -11.33 8.04 10.04
CA THR A 20 -12.11 7.49 11.16
C THR A 20 -12.23 8.44 12.35
N GLY A 21 -11.52 9.58 12.32
CA GLY A 21 -11.54 10.58 13.39
C GLY A 21 -10.76 10.18 14.64
N GLY A 22 -10.78 11.07 15.65
CA GLY A 22 -10.02 10.93 16.90
C GLY A 22 -8.70 11.70 16.82
N ALA A 23 -8.74 13.01 17.11
CA ALA A 23 -7.58 13.91 16.98
C ALA A 23 -6.43 13.58 17.94
N ASP A 24 -6.72 12.90 19.05
CA ASP A 24 -5.80 12.45 20.11
C ASP A 24 -5.19 11.07 19.79
N ARG A 25 -5.65 10.40 18.73
CA ARG A 25 -5.18 9.07 18.34
C ARG A 25 -4.00 9.16 17.38
N LEU A 26 -3.12 8.14 17.43
CA LEU A 26 -2.07 8.00 16.40
C LEU A 26 -2.70 7.72 15.04
N ALA A 27 -2.47 8.61 14.07
CA ALA A 27 -2.91 8.38 12.71
C ALA A 27 -2.07 7.29 12.03
N VAL A 28 -2.74 6.37 11.33
CA VAL A 28 -2.14 5.37 10.46
C VAL A 28 -2.69 5.62 9.05
N PHE A 29 -1.82 6.04 8.14
CA PHE A 29 -2.17 6.17 6.73
C PHE A 29 -2.20 4.79 6.08
N TRP A 30 -3.38 4.42 5.57
CA TRP A 30 -3.56 3.20 4.80
C TRP A 30 -3.31 3.45 3.31
N HIS A 31 -2.39 2.67 2.73
CA HIS A 31 -2.14 2.65 1.29
C HIS A 31 -2.75 1.39 0.69
N HIS A 32 -3.81 1.57 -0.08
CA HIS A 32 -4.58 0.49 -0.66
C HIS A 32 -3.82 -0.29 -1.74
N GLY A 33 -4.23 -1.55 -1.97
CA GLY A 33 -3.72 -2.40 -3.06
C GLY A 33 -4.18 -1.95 -4.45
N THR A 34 -3.88 -2.74 -5.45
CA THR A 34 -4.23 -2.49 -6.85
C THR A 34 -5.00 -3.68 -7.43
N PRO A 35 -6.20 -3.45 -7.99
CA PRO A 35 -6.97 -2.19 -7.98
C PRO A 35 -7.88 -2.10 -6.75
N ASN A 36 -7.80 -1.05 -5.95
CA ASN A 36 -8.75 -0.77 -4.87
C ASN A 36 -9.05 0.72 -4.79
N VAL A 37 -10.21 1.09 -4.22
CA VAL A 37 -10.41 2.44 -3.67
C VAL A 37 -9.76 2.55 -2.30
N GLY A 38 -9.58 3.77 -1.82
CA GLY A 38 -8.82 4.08 -0.61
C GLY A 38 -9.50 3.79 0.71
N ALA A 39 -10.73 3.28 0.75
CA ALA A 39 -11.43 3.03 2.00
C ALA A 39 -10.54 2.22 2.98
N PRO A 40 -10.47 2.59 4.27
CA PRO A 40 -9.60 1.93 5.23
C PRO A 40 -10.08 0.51 5.58
N PRO A 41 -9.18 -0.40 6.01
CA PRO A 41 -9.47 -1.82 6.17
C PRO A 41 -10.41 -2.08 7.37
N ALA A 42 -11.71 -2.19 7.11
CA ALA A 42 -12.73 -2.42 8.12
C ALA A 42 -12.44 -3.62 9.05
N PRO A 43 -11.87 -4.75 8.59
CA PRO A 43 -11.49 -5.86 9.46
C PRO A 43 -10.54 -5.48 10.60
N LEU A 44 -9.81 -4.38 10.45
CA LEU A 44 -8.84 -3.92 11.45
C LEU A 44 -9.37 -2.83 12.39
N PHE A 45 -10.61 -2.37 12.22
CA PHE A 45 -11.16 -1.25 13.02
C PHE A 45 -11.19 -1.56 14.52
N ALA A 46 -11.63 -2.76 14.91
CA ALA A 46 -11.67 -3.15 16.32
C ALA A 46 -10.27 -3.21 16.95
N ALA A 47 -9.26 -3.66 16.22
CA ALA A 47 -7.88 -3.67 16.67
C ALA A 47 -7.33 -2.24 16.78
N ALA A 48 -7.60 -1.40 15.79
CA ALA A 48 -7.20 0.01 15.80
C ALA A 48 -7.82 0.78 16.99
N ASP A 49 -9.11 0.57 17.25
CA ASP A 49 -9.79 1.20 18.41
C ASP A 49 -9.14 0.83 19.74
N ARG A 50 -8.84 -0.46 19.96
CA ARG A 50 -8.16 -0.91 21.19
C ARG A 50 -6.77 -0.30 21.38
N LEU A 51 -6.09 0.01 20.27
CA LEU A 51 -4.73 0.54 20.27
C LEU A 51 -4.69 2.08 20.20
N GLY A 52 -5.83 2.76 20.22
CA GLY A 52 -5.88 4.21 20.09
C GLY A 52 -5.37 4.70 18.73
N LEU A 53 -5.65 3.97 17.65
CA LEU A 53 -5.26 4.33 16.30
C LEU A 53 -6.42 4.96 15.53
N ARG A 54 -6.10 5.88 14.62
CA ARG A 54 -6.99 6.55 13.67
C ARG A 54 -6.58 6.17 12.27
N TRP A 55 -7.49 5.67 11.46
CA TRP A 55 -7.22 5.43 10.05
C TRP A 55 -7.42 6.71 9.26
N VAL A 56 -6.45 7.00 8.41
CA VAL A 56 -6.54 8.01 7.35
C VAL A 56 -6.13 7.34 6.05
N SER A 57 -6.84 7.60 4.97
CA SER A 57 -6.49 7.07 3.66
C SER A 57 -7.07 7.94 2.55
N HIS A 58 -6.72 7.64 1.32
CA HIS A 58 -7.27 8.33 0.16
C HIS A 58 -7.30 7.39 -1.05
N ASP A 59 -8.17 7.68 -1.98
CA ASP A 59 -8.08 7.09 -3.31
C ASP A 59 -6.81 7.61 -3.98
N ARG A 60 -5.89 6.72 -4.40
CA ARG A 60 -4.76 7.17 -5.22
C ARG A 60 -5.27 7.83 -6.52
N PRO A 61 -4.52 8.80 -7.10
CA PRO A 61 -4.91 9.43 -8.35
C PRO A 61 -5.33 8.43 -9.43
N GLY A 62 -6.54 8.63 -9.98
CA GLY A 62 -7.12 7.74 -10.98
C GLY A 62 -8.06 6.66 -10.45
N TYR A 63 -8.24 6.57 -9.12
CA TYR A 63 -9.27 5.75 -8.47
C TYR A 63 -10.36 6.61 -7.85
N GLY A 64 -11.52 6.03 -7.69
CA GLY A 64 -12.65 6.57 -6.95
C GLY A 64 -12.93 8.04 -7.24
N GLY A 65 -12.86 8.89 -6.21
CA GLY A 65 -13.11 10.33 -6.31
C GLY A 65 -11.87 11.17 -6.59
N SER A 66 -10.67 10.58 -6.66
CA SER A 66 -9.43 11.33 -6.85
C SER A 66 -9.13 11.64 -8.32
N THR A 67 -8.68 12.86 -8.59
CA THR A 67 -8.30 13.32 -9.93
C THR A 67 -7.18 12.44 -10.50
N PRO A 68 -7.30 11.91 -11.72
CA PRO A 68 -6.24 11.15 -12.37
C PRO A 68 -4.95 11.97 -12.58
N VAL A 69 -3.80 11.31 -12.43
CA VAL A 69 -2.45 11.87 -12.72
C VAL A 69 -1.69 10.84 -13.55
N PRO A 70 -1.91 10.78 -14.86
CA PRO A 70 -1.21 9.84 -15.72
C PRO A 70 0.30 10.07 -15.67
N GLY A 71 1.06 8.97 -15.53
CA GLY A 71 2.52 9.01 -15.48
C GLY A 71 3.09 9.39 -14.11
N ARG A 72 2.27 9.39 -13.05
CA ARG A 72 2.76 9.49 -11.67
C ARG A 72 3.73 8.35 -11.36
N ASP A 73 4.71 8.64 -10.52
CA ASP A 73 5.59 7.65 -9.92
C ASP A 73 5.13 7.25 -8.50
N ILE A 74 5.82 6.31 -7.89
CA ILE A 74 5.52 5.89 -6.51
C ILE A 74 5.80 7.02 -5.51
N ALA A 75 6.85 7.82 -5.74
CA ALA A 75 7.27 8.91 -4.84
C ALA A 75 6.21 10.01 -4.70
N SER A 76 5.40 10.23 -5.73
CA SER A 76 4.38 11.29 -5.76
C SER A 76 3.35 11.19 -4.64
N VAL A 77 3.11 9.98 -4.10
CA VAL A 77 2.19 9.76 -2.97
C VAL A 77 2.60 10.54 -1.72
N ALA A 78 3.89 10.77 -1.51
CA ALA A 78 4.36 11.49 -0.33
C ALA A 78 3.84 12.94 -0.29
N THR A 79 3.74 13.59 -1.44
CA THR A 79 3.15 14.95 -1.54
C THR A 79 1.66 14.93 -1.21
N ASP A 80 0.92 13.94 -1.73
CA ASP A 80 -0.51 13.82 -1.47
C ASP A 80 -0.78 13.53 0.02
N VAL A 81 -0.01 12.61 0.64
CA VAL A 81 -0.10 12.29 2.07
C VAL A 81 0.27 13.49 2.95
N ALA A 82 1.30 14.26 2.58
CA ALA A 82 1.68 15.47 3.31
C ALA A 82 0.54 16.49 3.29
N ALA A 83 -0.07 16.73 2.13
CA ALA A 83 -1.19 17.66 1.99
C ALA A 83 -2.42 17.22 2.81
N ILE A 84 -2.75 15.93 2.81
CA ILE A 84 -3.84 15.37 3.64
C ILE A 84 -3.52 15.55 5.13
N ALA A 85 -2.31 15.21 5.55
CA ALA A 85 -1.88 15.32 6.94
C ALA A 85 -1.92 16.78 7.42
N ASP A 86 -1.51 17.74 6.58
CA ASP A 86 -1.56 19.17 6.88
C ASP A 86 -3.02 19.65 7.02
N ALA A 87 -3.89 19.25 6.10
CA ALA A 87 -5.32 19.61 6.15
C ALA A 87 -6.04 19.05 7.39
N LEU A 88 -5.59 17.89 7.91
CA LEU A 88 -6.13 17.25 9.10
C LEU A 88 -5.39 17.61 10.40
N GLY A 89 -4.36 18.48 10.34
CA GLY A 89 -3.56 18.88 11.50
C GLY A 89 -2.72 17.73 12.10
N ILE A 90 -2.33 16.74 11.29
CA ILE A 90 -1.56 15.57 11.74
C ILE A 90 -0.07 15.85 11.52
N ALA A 91 0.67 16.10 12.60
CA ALA A 91 2.10 16.37 12.52
C ALA A 91 2.93 15.09 12.24
N ARG A 92 2.63 14.00 12.97
CA ARG A 92 3.34 12.71 12.87
C ARG A 92 2.34 11.56 12.74
N PHE A 93 2.70 10.53 11.99
CA PHE A 93 1.83 9.41 11.68
C PHE A 93 2.62 8.14 11.35
N ALA A 94 1.98 6.99 11.43
CA ALA A 94 2.47 5.74 10.89
C ALA A 94 1.87 5.48 9.51
N VAL A 95 2.47 4.59 8.74
CA VAL A 95 1.94 4.17 7.44
C VAL A 95 1.84 2.65 7.35
N LEU A 96 0.79 2.16 6.70
CA LEU A 96 0.58 0.74 6.41
C LEU A 96 0.08 0.59 4.99
N GLY A 97 0.77 -0.21 4.17
CA GLY A 97 0.36 -0.53 2.81
C GLY A 97 0.27 -2.03 2.58
N HIS A 98 -0.67 -2.46 1.73
CA HIS A 98 -0.80 -3.84 1.30
C HIS A 98 -0.64 -3.95 -0.21
N SER A 99 0.05 -5.01 -0.67
CA SER A 99 0.23 -5.27 -2.11
C SER A 99 0.86 -4.05 -2.80
N GLY A 100 0.24 -3.54 -3.86
CA GLY A 100 0.63 -2.29 -4.51
C GLY A 100 0.70 -1.06 -3.60
N GLY A 101 0.07 -1.09 -2.42
CA GLY A 101 0.22 -0.04 -1.40
C GLY A 101 1.55 -0.09 -0.63
N GLY A 102 2.24 -1.23 -0.64
CA GLY A 102 3.52 -1.39 0.07
C GLY A 102 4.60 -0.42 -0.39
N PRO A 103 4.91 -0.32 -1.71
CA PRO A 103 5.81 0.69 -2.25
C PRO A 103 5.45 2.13 -1.87
N HIS A 104 4.15 2.47 -1.85
CA HIS A 104 3.67 3.80 -1.48
C HIS A 104 3.90 4.09 0.01
N ALA A 105 3.72 3.08 0.89
CA ALA A 105 4.07 3.23 2.31
C ALA A 105 5.58 3.45 2.51
N LEU A 106 6.42 2.72 1.78
CA LEU A 106 7.88 2.92 1.79
C LEU A 106 8.27 4.33 1.27
N ALA A 107 7.60 4.84 0.23
CA ALA A 107 7.81 6.19 -0.27
C ALA A 107 7.57 7.25 0.81
N CYS A 108 6.49 7.11 1.58
CA CYS A 108 6.23 8.02 2.71
C CYS A 108 7.35 7.96 3.75
N GLY A 109 7.84 6.76 4.09
CA GLY A 109 8.97 6.60 5.00
C GLY A 109 10.27 7.22 4.50
N ALA A 110 10.54 7.15 3.20
CA ALA A 110 11.74 7.72 2.59
C ALA A 110 11.69 9.26 2.46
N LEU A 111 10.52 9.79 2.10
CA LEU A 111 10.38 11.19 1.68
C LEU A 111 9.78 12.10 2.76
N LEU A 112 9.20 11.51 3.82
CA LEU A 112 8.64 12.23 4.97
C LEU A 112 9.20 11.71 6.29
N PRO A 113 10.54 11.51 6.42
CA PRO A 113 11.13 10.82 7.58
C PRO A 113 10.88 11.51 8.91
N GLU A 114 10.70 12.84 8.91
CA GLU A 114 10.40 13.61 10.13
C GLU A 114 8.94 13.44 10.59
N ARG A 115 8.06 12.98 9.71
CA ARG A 115 6.62 12.81 9.96
C ARG A 115 6.22 11.34 10.18
N VAL A 116 6.87 10.42 9.46
CA VAL A 116 6.57 8.98 9.53
C VAL A 116 7.30 8.35 10.71
N VAL A 117 6.54 7.82 11.68
CA VAL A 117 7.12 7.17 12.87
C VAL A 117 7.52 5.72 12.63
N ALA A 118 6.81 5.02 11.74
CA ALA A 118 7.09 3.64 11.35
C ALA A 118 6.33 3.27 10.08
N VAL A 119 6.82 2.26 9.37
CA VAL A 119 6.27 1.78 8.09
C VAL A 119 5.91 0.30 8.20
N VAL A 120 4.73 -0.10 7.73
CA VAL A 120 4.37 -1.50 7.48
C VAL A 120 4.11 -1.69 5.99
N SER A 121 4.74 -2.71 5.38
CA SER A 121 4.46 -3.13 4.02
C SER A 121 4.10 -4.63 4.01
N GLY A 122 2.83 -4.93 3.76
CA GLY A 122 2.32 -6.29 3.63
C GLY A 122 2.28 -6.74 2.18
N ALA A 123 2.90 -7.88 1.83
CA ALA A 123 2.90 -8.44 0.48
C ALA A 123 3.30 -7.41 -0.60
N GLY A 124 4.24 -6.50 -0.28
CA GLY A 124 4.62 -5.38 -1.13
C GLY A 124 5.71 -5.75 -2.14
N LEU A 125 5.68 -5.07 -3.30
CA LEU A 125 6.68 -5.18 -4.36
C LEU A 125 8.02 -4.58 -3.93
N ALA A 126 9.12 -5.11 -4.47
CA ALA A 126 10.43 -4.45 -4.54
C ALA A 126 10.53 -3.62 -5.84
N PRO A 127 11.49 -2.66 -5.93
CA PRO A 127 11.73 -1.92 -7.17
C PRO A 127 11.96 -2.85 -8.37
N TYR A 128 11.50 -2.43 -9.54
CA TYR A 128 11.61 -3.23 -10.77
C TYR A 128 13.08 -3.48 -11.18
N ASP A 129 13.94 -2.51 -10.90
CA ASP A 129 15.39 -2.56 -11.14
C ASP A 129 16.19 -3.13 -9.96
N ALA A 130 15.52 -3.83 -9.02
CA ALA A 130 16.13 -4.43 -7.82
C ALA A 130 17.27 -5.39 -8.19
N ALA A 131 18.51 -4.95 -7.98
CA ALA A 131 19.69 -5.74 -8.33
C ALA A 131 19.71 -7.09 -7.59
N GLY A 132 19.90 -8.19 -8.34
CA GLY A 132 19.95 -9.53 -7.79
C GLY A 132 18.60 -10.16 -7.45
N LEU A 133 17.48 -9.52 -7.80
CA LEU A 133 16.13 -10.07 -7.73
C LEU A 133 15.68 -10.47 -9.15
N ASP A 134 15.32 -11.74 -9.35
CA ASP A 134 14.49 -12.09 -10.50
C ASP A 134 13.05 -11.66 -10.19
N TRP A 135 12.68 -10.47 -10.66
CA TRP A 135 11.50 -9.74 -10.25
C TRP A 135 10.18 -10.48 -10.55
N PHE A 136 10.16 -11.29 -11.60
CA PHE A 136 8.99 -12.07 -12.00
C PHE A 136 8.97 -13.49 -11.45
N ALA A 137 10.07 -13.97 -10.89
CA ALA A 137 10.18 -15.37 -10.44
C ALA A 137 9.17 -15.68 -9.34
N GLY A 138 8.29 -16.66 -9.61
CA GLY A 138 7.25 -17.08 -8.68
C GLY A 138 5.91 -16.34 -8.82
N MET A 139 5.83 -15.30 -9.67
CA MET A 139 4.54 -14.65 -9.98
C MET A 139 3.66 -15.54 -10.84
N VAL A 140 2.34 -15.45 -10.65
CA VAL A 140 1.36 -16.11 -11.52
C VAL A 140 1.45 -15.58 -12.95
N PRO A 141 1.19 -16.44 -13.97
CA PRO A 141 1.35 -16.07 -15.37
C PRO A 141 0.56 -14.82 -15.80
N SER A 142 -0.67 -14.65 -15.28
CA SER A 142 -1.51 -13.49 -15.57
C SER A 142 -0.89 -12.18 -15.04
N GLY A 143 -0.32 -12.21 -13.83
CA GLY A 143 0.40 -11.08 -13.25
C GLY A 143 1.65 -10.73 -14.05
N VAL A 144 2.44 -11.75 -14.45
CA VAL A 144 3.60 -11.57 -15.33
C VAL A 144 3.21 -10.92 -16.65
N ALA A 145 2.12 -11.38 -17.29
CA ALA A 145 1.66 -10.83 -18.56
C ALA A 145 1.26 -9.35 -18.42
N SER A 146 0.49 -9.02 -17.38
CA SER A 146 0.04 -7.67 -17.07
C SER A 146 1.21 -6.70 -16.83
N LEU A 147 2.15 -7.08 -15.96
CA LEU A 147 3.29 -6.22 -15.60
C LEU A 147 4.35 -6.14 -16.72
N ARG A 148 4.51 -7.17 -17.54
CA ARG A 148 5.34 -7.07 -18.76
C ARG A 148 4.74 -6.13 -19.79
N ALA A 149 3.40 -6.11 -19.93
CA ALA A 149 2.74 -5.13 -20.78
C ALA A 149 2.98 -3.70 -20.26
N ALA A 150 2.94 -3.50 -18.93
CA ALA A 150 3.30 -2.21 -18.33
C ALA A 150 4.77 -1.83 -18.58
N ALA A 151 5.70 -2.78 -18.43
CA ALA A 151 7.12 -2.56 -18.73
C ALA A 151 7.40 -2.22 -20.21
N ALA A 152 6.53 -2.68 -21.13
CA ALA A 152 6.57 -2.30 -22.54
C ALA A 152 5.96 -0.90 -22.81
N GLY A 153 5.39 -0.25 -21.81
CA GLY A 153 4.84 1.09 -21.88
C GLY A 153 3.32 1.17 -21.91
N ARG A 154 2.80 2.40 -21.74
CA ARG A 154 1.36 2.67 -21.58
C ARG A 154 0.50 2.05 -22.68
N ALA A 155 0.84 2.23 -23.94
CA ALA A 155 0.04 1.72 -25.06
C ALA A 155 -0.08 0.18 -25.03
N ALA A 156 1.00 -0.53 -24.66
CA ALA A 156 0.98 -1.97 -24.51
C ALA A 156 0.12 -2.41 -23.29
N LYS A 157 0.19 -1.68 -22.18
CA LYS A 157 -0.64 -1.94 -21.00
C LYS A 157 -2.12 -1.69 -21.30
N GLU A 158 -2.47 -0.58 -21.97
CA GLU A 158 -3.84 -0.27 -22.39
C GLU A 158 -4.39 -1.35 -23.33
N ALA A 159 -3.59 -1.82 -24.29
CA ALA A 159 -3.97 -2.91 -25.20
C ALA A 159 -4.19 -4.23 -24.44
N HIS A 160 -3.36 -4.52 -23.43
CA HIS A 160 -3.52 -5.68 -22.57
C HIS A 160 -4.85 -5.64 -21.82
N GLU A 161 -5.18 -4.53 -21.16
CA GLU A 161 -6.45 -4.36 -20.43
C GLU A 161 -7.66 -4.43 -21.39
N ALA A 162 -7.56 -3.81 -22.56
CA ALA A 162 -8.62 -3.84 -23.57
C ALA A 162 -8.82 -5.21 -24.20
N SER A 163 -7.86 -6.12 -24.12
CA SER A 163 -7.95 -7.47 -24.70
C SER A 163 -8.96 -8.37 -23.97
N GLY A 164 -9.37 -8.00 -22.76
CA GLY A 164 -10.22 -8.83 -21.92
C GLY A 164 -9.54 -10.12 -21.44
N ALA A 165 -8.20 -10.17 -21.45
CA ALA A 165 -7.46 -11.31 -20.92
C ALA A 165 -7.85 -11.56 -19.45
N ALA A 166 -8.22 -12.81 -19.14
CA ALA A 166 -8.59 -13.17 -17.78
C ALA A 166 -7.39 -13.03 -16.84
N TYR A 167 -7.60 -12.33 -15.73
CA TYR A 167 -6.63 -12.29 -14.64
C TYR A 167 -6.95 -13.37 -13.63
N ASP A 168 -6.05 -14.36 -13.48
CA ASP A 168 -6.10 -15.35 -12.42
C ASP A 168 -5.03 -15.01 -11.36
N PRO A 169 -5.44 -14.55 -10.17
CA PRO A 169 -4.51 -14.21 -9.09
C PRO A 169 -3.83 -15.45 -8.48
N GLY A 170 -4.27 -16.66 -8.79
CA GLY A 170 -3.72 -17.89 -8.23
C GLY A 170 -3.86 -17.95 -6.70
N PHE A 171 -4.96 -17.48 -6.14
CA PHE A 171 -5.18 -17.46 -4.71
C PHE A 171 -5.05 -18.84 -4.07
N THR A 172 -4.33 -18.92 -2.95
CA THR A 172 -4.24 -20.12 -2.13
C THR A 172 -5.58 -20.44 -1.45
N ARG A 173 -5.72 -21.67 -0.91
CA ARG A 173 -6.90 -22.00 -0.08
C ARG A 173 -7.03 -21.07 1.13
N ALA A 174 -5.88 -20.63 1.70
CA ALA A 174 -5.86 -19.70 2.81
C ALA A 174 -6.39 -18.31 2.38
N ASP A 175 -5.98 -17.81 1.21
CA ASP A 175 -6.48 -16.55 0.66
C ASP A 175 -7.99 -16.60 0.41
N LEU A 176 -8.48 -17.67 -0.21
CA LEU A 176 -9.90 -17.85 -0.46
C LEU A 176 -10.72 -17.92 0.84
N ALA A 177 -10.16 -18.55 1.90
CA ALA A 177 -10.83 -18.58 3.19
C ALA A 177 -10.95 -17.17 3.81
N GLU A 178 -9.91 -16.34 3.70
CA GLU A 178 -9.97 -14.95 4.16
C GLU A 178 -10.93 -14.09 3.33
N LEU A 179 -10.96 -14.26 2.01
CA LEU A 179 -11.89 -13.54 1.12
C LEU A 179 -13.36 -13.93 1.36
N HIS A 180 -13.63 -15.14 1.85
CA HIS A 180 -14.96 -15.55 2.28
C HIS A 180 -15.24 -15.24 3.77
N GLY A 181 -14.22 -14.79 4.52
CA GLY A 181 -14.28 -14.45 5.95
C GLY A 181 -14.14 -12.96 6.20
N ASP A 182 -13.24 -12.62 7.12
CA ASP A 182 -13.05 -11.24 7.59
C ASP A 182 -12.62 -10.28 6.46
N TRP A 183 -11.86 -10.77 5.48
CA TRP A 183 -11.38 -9.98 4.36
C TRP A 183 -12.32 -9.98 3.13
N SER A 184 -13.58 -10.45 3.27
CA SER A 184 -14.64 -10.20 2.27
C SER A 184 -14.88 -8.70 2.03
N TRP A 185 -14.36 -7.86 2.93
CA TRP A 185 -14.26 -6.41 2.74
C TRP A 185 -13.65 -6.00 1.39
N PHE A 186 -12.76 -6.80 0.79
CA PHE A 186 -12.19 -6.51 -0.53
C PHE A 186 -13.25 -6.34 -1.62
N ASP A 187 -14.40 -6.99 -1.52
CA ASP A 187 -15.51 -6.81 -2.47
C ASP A 187 -16.01 -5.35 -2.49
N SER A 188 -15.91 -4.66 -1.35
CA SER A 188 -16.33 -3.26 -1.22
C SER A 188 -15.34 -2.26 -1.81
N VAL A 189 -14.10 -2.65 -2.08
CA VAL A 189 -13.04 -1.73 -2.54
C VAL A 189 -12.51 -2.05 -3.94
N VAL A 190 -12.56 -3.31 -4.38
CA VAL A 190 -12.08 -3.73 -5.71
C VAL A 190 -13.10 -3.33 -6.80
N GLY A 191 -14.38 -3.70 -6.62
CA GLY A 191 -15.42 -3.38 -7.60
C GLY A 191 -15.52 -1.89 -7.93
N PRO A 192 -15.62 -1.00 -6.92
CA PRO A 192 -15.62 0.45 -7.13
C PRO A 192 -14.37 0.98 -7.85
N ALA A 193 -13.20 0.40 -7.61
CA ALA A 193 -11.93 0.88 -8.17
C ALA A 193 -11.87 0.85 -9.71
N VAL A 194 -12.57 -0.10 -10.32
CA VAL A 194 -12.56 -0.30 -11.78
C VAL A 194 -13.84 0.20 -12.47
N ARG A 195 -14.78 0.75 -11.71
CA ARG A 195 -16.09 1.20 -12.23
C ARG A 195 -15.96 2.30 -13.30
N ALA A 196 -15.00 3.20 -13.14
CA ALA A 196 -14.70 4.28 -14.10
C ALA A 196 -13.72 3.84 -15.21
N GLY A 197 -13.39 2.56 -15.28
CA GLY A 197 -12.41 2.00 -16.21
C GLY A 197 -11.05 1.68 -15.54
N PRO A 198 -10.10 1.11 -16.29
CA PRO A 198 -8.84 0.60 -15.75
C PRO A 198 -7.74 1.68 -15.55
N GLY A 199 -8.05 2.97 -15.67
CA GLY A 199 -7.05 4.04 -15.68
C GLY A 199 -6.12 4.03 -14.47
N GLY A 200 -6.68 3.90 -13.25
CA GLY A 200 -5.90 3.83 -12.02
C GLY A 200 -5.00 2.58 -11.93
N LEU A 201 -5.51 1.42 -12.36
CA LEU A 201 -4.75 0.17 -12.48
C LEU A 201 -3.57 0.31 -13.45
N ILE A 202 -3.82 0.91 -14.62
CA ILE A 202 -2.79 1.14 -15.63
C ILE A 202 -1.68 2.05 -15.07
N ASP A 203 -2.06 3.15 -14.41
CA ASP A 203 -1.10 4.08 -13.81
C ASP A 203 -0.28 3.44 -12.68
N ASP A 204 -0.91 2.61 -11.84
CA ASP A 204 -0.21 1.86 -10.79
C ASP A 204 0.80 0.87 -11.39
N ASP A 205 0.38 0.03 -12.34
CA ASP A 205 1.27 -0.97 -12.94
C ASP A 205 2.46 -0.32 -13.65
N LEU A 206 2.25 0.82 -14.33
CA LEU A 206 3.33 1.60 -14.94
C LEU A 206 4.29 2.15 -13.87
N ALA A 207 3.77 2.63 -12.74
CA ALA A 207 4.59 3.15 -11.65
C ALA A 207 5.43 2.06 -10.97
N TYR A 208 4.91 0.82 -10.86
CA TYR A 208 5.65 -0.31 -10.26
C TYR A 208 6.88 -0.72 -11.08
N VAL A 209 6.80 -0.66 -12.41
CA VAL A 209 7.86 -1.07 -13.32
C VAL A 209 8.75 0.09 -13.80
N ALA A 210 8.49 1.30 -13.34
CA ALA A 210 9.32 2.48 -13.54
C ALA A 210 10.21 2.75 -12.32
N PRO A 211 11.20 3.67 -12.43
CA PRO A 211 11.91 4.16 -11.25
C PRO A 211 10.94 4.77 -10.24
N TRP A 212 11.05 4.35 -8.97
CA TRP A 212 10.09 4.74 -7.91
C TRP A 212 10.20 6.20 -7.47
N GLY A 213 11.28 6.94 -7.85
CA GLY A 213 11.55 8.30 -7.40
C GLY A 213 12.23 8.37 -6.02
N PHE A 214 12.49 7.23 -5.38
CA PHE A 214 13.28 7.07 -4.16
C PHE A 214 13.95 5.70 -4.15
N ARG A 215 14.89 5.48 -3.20
CA ARG A 215 15.51 4.17 -2.99
C ARG A 215 15.16 3.62 -1.60
N PRO A 216 15.00 2.29 -1.45
CA PRO A 216 14.71 1.65 -0.15
C PRO A 216 15.73 1.95 0.96
N ASP A 217 16.99 2.22 0.62
CA ASP A 217 18.02 2.61 1.59
C ASP A 217 17.82 4.03 2.20
N GLN A 218 16.89 4.81 1.65
CA GLN A 218 16.48 6.11 2.17
C GLN A 218 15.35 6.02 3.21
N VAL A 219 14.74 4.85 3.40
CA VAL A 219 13.67 4.65 4.39
C VAL A 219 14.30 4.57 5.78
N THR A 220 14.36 5.68 6.48
CA THR A 220 15.00 5.77 7.80
C THR A 220 14.10 5.39 8.99
N PRO A 221 12.75 5.55 8.95
CA PRO A 221 11.89 5.01 10.00
C PRO A 221 11.95 3.47 10.03
N PRO A 222 11.70 2.84 11.22
CA PRO A 222 11.58 1.39 11.31
C PRO A 222 10.55 0.82 10.33
N VAL A 223 10.90 -0.30 9.68
CA VAL A 223 10.06 -0.97 8.66
C VAL A 223 9.70 -2.38 9.12
N LEU A 224 8.43 -2.72 9.10
CA LEU A 224 7.95 -4.09 9.25
C LEU A 224 7.40 -4.59 7.91
N LEU A 225 7.99 -5.66 7.40
CA LEU A 225 7.56 -6.35 6.20
C LEU A 225 6.80 -7.62 6.57
N LEU A 226 5.58 -7.78 6.05
CA LEU A 226 4.75 -8.98 6.24
C LEU A 226 4.63 -9.72 4.92
N HIS A 227 4.92 -11.03 4.87
CA HIS A 227 4.85 -11.78 3.63
C HIS A 227 4.39 -13.23 3.84
N GLY A 228 3.47 -13.68 2.98
CA GLY A 228 3.13 -15.10 2.85
C GLY A 228 4.13 -15.81 1.94
N GLU A 229 4.63 -16.98 2.34
CA GLU A 229 5.62 -17.72 1.52
C GLU A 229 4.97 -18.38 0.29
N ARG A 230 3.64 -18.44 0.24
CA ARG A 230 2.86 -18.97 -0.90
C ARG A 230 2.24 -17.86 -1.76
N ASP A 231 2.69 -16.63 -1.58
CA ASP A 231 2.23 -15.51 -2.39
C ASP A 231 2.70 -15.66 -3.84
N GLY A 232 1.74 -15.89 -4.75
CA GLY A 232 1.98 -15.98 -6.19
C GLY A 232 1.69 -14.67 -6.93
N ILE A 233 1.18 -13.65 -6.25
CA ILE A 233 0.96 -12.32 -6.83
C ILE A 233 2.22 -11.46 -6.65
N VAL A 234 2.70 -11.36 -5.42
CA VAL A 234 3.98 -10.75 -5.09
C VAL A 234 4.81 -11.77 -4.31
N PRO A 235 5.72 -12.49 -4.94
CA PRO A 235 6.50 -13.53 -4.27
C PRO A 235 7.32 -13.00 -3.09
N VAL A 236 7.48 -13.82 -2.05
CA VAL A 236 8.19 -13.48 -0.81
C VAL A 236 9.63 -12.98 -1.04
N ALA A 237 10.21 -13.29 -2.21
CA ALA A 237 11.52 -12.80 -2.62
C ALA A 237 11.59 -11.26 -2.66
N HIS A 238 10.49 -10.57 -2.98
CA HIS A 238 10.39 -9.12 -2.92
C HIS A 238 10.55 -8.60 -1.49
N GLY A 239 9.79 -9.14 -0.54
CA GLY A 239 9.93 -8.80 0.87
C GLY A 239 11.32 -9.11 1.43
N ALA A 240 11.90 -10.26 1.03
CA ALA A 240 13.25 -10.64 1.44
C ALA A 240 14.33 -9.71 0.84
N TRP A 241 14.11 -9.19 -0.36
CA TRP A 241 14.99 -8.18 -0.96
C TRP A 241 14.88 -6.85 -0.21
N LEU A 242 13.67 -6.37 0.04
CA LEU A 242 13.42 -5.13 0.79
C LEU A 242 14.02 -5.18 2.20
N ALA A 243 13.91 -6.31 2.89
CA ALA A 243 14.50 -6.50 4.22
C ALA A 243 16.03 -6.34 4.28
N ARG A 244 16.71 -6.58 3.16
CA ARG A 244 18.16 -6.39 3.05
C ARG A 244 18.57 -4.99 2.62
N HIS A 245 17.63 -4.18 2.12
CA HIS A 245 17.93 -2.88 1.51
C HIS A 245 17.31 -1.70 2.27
N CYS A 246 16.30 -1.92 3.11
CA CYS A 246 15.86 -0.90 4.07
C CYS A 246 16.72 -0.99 5.33
N PRO A 247 17.26 0.14 5.85
CA PRO A 247 18.25 0.12 6.94
C PRO A 247 17.78 -0.50 8.25
N ASP A 248 16.51 -0.30 8.62
CA ASP A 248 15.90 -0.80 9.86
C ASP A 248 14.63 -1.59 9.52
N ALA A 249 14.83 -2.77 8.88
CA ALA A 249 13.71 -3.60 8.44
C ALA A 249 13.67 -4.96 9.12
N GLU A 250 12.50 -5.31 9.64
CA GLU A 250 12.13 -6.65 10.12
C GLU A 250 11.22 -7.32 9.09
N LEU A 251 11.54 -8.56 8.68
CA LEU A 251 10.68 -9.37 7.83
C LEU A 251 10.04 -10.51 8.62
N ARG A 252 8.71 -10.54 8.65
CA ARG A 252 7.93 -11.66 9.16
C ARG A 252 7.33 -12.45 8.01
N ARG A 253 7.52 -13.76 8.03
CA ARG A 253 7.05 -14.68 6.99
C ARG A 253 6.17 -15.76 7.57
N TRP A 254 5.17 -16.16 6.78
CA TRP A 254 4.25 -17.26 7.17
C TRP A 254 4.20 -18.31 6.08
N PRO A 255 4.67 -19.55 6.38
CA PRO A 255 4.84 -20.60 5.38
C PRO A 255 3.56 -21.09 4.70
N GLN A 256 2.40 -20.83 5.31
CA GLN A 256 1.12 -21.32 4.79
C GLN A 256 0.27 -20.21 4.15
N ASP A 257 0.67 -18.95 4.30
CA ASP A 257 -0.09 -17.81 3.81
C ASP A 257 0.31 -17.41 2.39
N GLY A 258 -0.66 -16.87 1.67
CA GLY A 258 -0.51 -16.24 0.37
C GLY A 258 -0.65 -14.72 0.48
N HIS A 259 -1.18 -14.11 -0.59
CA HIS A 259 -1.26 -12.67 -0.76
C HIS A 259 -2.27 -11.98 0.16
N ILE A 260 -3.42 -12.61 0.36
CA ILE A 260 -4.50 -12.07 1.20
C ILE A 260 -4.39 -12.60 2.62
N SER A 261 -4.13 -13.90 2.78
CA SER A 261 -4.13 -14.55 4.09
C SER A 261 -3.05 -14.05 5.04
N VAL A 262 -1.97 -13.43 4.52
CA VAL A 262 -0.98 -12.73 5.35
C VAL A 262 -1.60 -11.59 6.17
N LEU A 263 -2.72 -11.02 5.72
CA LEU A 263 -3.41 -9.93 6.41
C LEU A 263 -4.08 -10.34 7.73
N ARG A 264 -4.28 -11.66 7.99
CA ARG A 264 -4.74 -12.14 9.31
C ARG A 264 -3.77 -11.74 10.43
N HIS A 265 -2.53 -11.44 10.08
CA HIS A 265 -1.48 -11.01 11.01
C HIS A 265 -1.37 -9.48 11.13
N ALA A 266 -2.18 -8.72 10.39
CA ALA A 266 -2.12 -7.25 10.39
C ALA A 266 -2.45 -6.64 11.77
N GLY A 267 -3.25 -7.33 12.61
CA GLY A 267 -3.46 -6.91 13.99
C GLY A 267 -2.15 -6.79 14.78
N SER A 268 -1.23 -7.77 14.65
CA SER A 268 0.08 -7.72 15.29
C SER A 268 0.99 -6.62 14.70
N ALA A 269 0.79 -6.25 13.44
CA ALA A 269 1.48 -5.13 12.84
C ALA A 269 0.99 -3.78 13.39
N LEU A 270 -0.31 -3.63 13.69
CA LEU A 270 -0.82 -2.44 14.37
C LEU A 270 -0.25 -2.30 15.78
N GLU A 271 -0.13 -3.40 16.53
CA GLU A 271 0.54 -3.40 17.85
C GLU A 271 2.02 -2.99 17.72
N TRP A 272 2.70 -3.46 16.68
CA TRP A 272 4.08 -3.07 16.40
C TRP A 272 4.17 -1.58 16.08
N LEU A 273 3.29 -1.03 15.21
CA LEU A 273 3.23 0.41 14.91
C LEU A 273 3.02 1.24 16.18
N ARG A 274 2.12 0.80 17.08
CA ARG A 274 1.87 1.50 18.33
C ARG A 274 3.13 1.57 19.19
N ARG A 275 3.84 0.44 19.35
CA ARG A 275 5.09 0.40 20.11
C ARG A 275 6.17 1.31 19.53
N GLN A 276 6.31 1.37 18.19
CA GLN A 276 7.29 2.26 17.55
C GLN A 276 6.95 3.74 17.78
N ALA A 277 5.67 4.09 17.75
CA ALA A 277 5.23 5.46 18.01
C ALA A 277 5.48 5.87 19.48
N ASP A 278 5.23 4.98 20.44
CA ASP A 278 5.50 5.22 21.86
C ASP A 278 7.00 5.47 22.08
N ALA A 279 7.86 4.59 21.55
CA ALA A 279 9.32 4.73 21.63
C ALA A 279 9.83 6.00 20.92
N ALA A 280 9.18 6.46 19.85
CA ALA A 280 9.53 7.70 19.18
C ALA A 280 9.08 8.95 19.93
N GLY A 281 7.99 8.87 20.69
CA GLY A 281 7.52 9.93 21.60
C GLY A 281 8.47 10.13 22.80
N GLU A 282 8.97 9.04 23.37
CA GLU A 282 9.92 9.07 24.49
C GLU A 282 11.30 9.65 24.10
N ARG A 283 11.67 9.58 22.82
CA ARG A 283 12.95 10.09 22.28
C ARG A 283 12.92 11.55 21.86
N ALA A 284 11.75 12.18 21.79
CA ALA A 284 11.63 13.59 21.46
C ALA A 284 12.15 14.44 22.65
N PRO A 285 13.16 15.31 22.48
CA PRO A 285 13.57 16.22 23.56
C PRO A 285 12.42 17.17 23.88
N GLY A 286 12.07 17.26 25.18
CA GLY A 286 11.08 18.21 25.68
C GLY A 286 11.51 19.68 25.48
#